data_49509ee796cfc480dd2a4d1e72c34e72
#
_entry.id   49509ee796cfc480dd2a4d1e72c34e72
#
_cell.length_a   1.000
_cell.length_b   1.000
_cell.length_c   1.000
_cell.angle_alpha   90.00
_cell.angle_beta   90.00
_cell.angle_gamma   90.00
#
_symmetry.space_group_name_H-M   'P 1'
#
loop_
_entity.id
_entity.type
_entity.pdbx_description
1 polymer ?
#
loop_
_entity_poly.entity_id
_entity_poly.type
_entity_poly.pdbx_seq_one_letter_code
_entity_poly.pdbx_strand_id
1 'polypeptide(L)'
;DDETIYTNPYYVHDIRMTGAQHVGTSSIESSFSTLVGAKKEDILKHSSITNHLGNKVTITDVTIDEAGKKVTYSGDFSDTKHPYTVSYNSDKFTTKTSWRLKDETYSYDGKLGADLKEEGKQVDLTLWSPSADKVSVVVYDKNNPEKVVGTVALEKGEKGTWKQTLNENSGLGISNYTGYYYHYQIERQGKTVLALDPYA
;
A
#
# COMPACT_ATOMS: atom_id res chain seq x y z
N ASP A 1 -3.95 -13.51 51.62
CA ASP A 1 -2.54 -13.77 51.60
C ASP A 1 -1.83 -12.89 50.58
N ASP A 2 -0.73 -12.34 50.99
CA ASP A 2 -0.01 -11.32 50.25
C ASP A 2 0.57 -11.79 48.92
N GLU A 3 0.71 -13.06 48.73
CA GLU A 3 1.21 -13.65 47.49
C GLU A 3 0.39 -13.30 46.27
N THR A 4 -0.91 -13.20 46.43
CA THR A 4 -1.82 -12.87 45.32
C THR A 4 -1.61 -11.45 44.83
N ILE A 5 -1.16 -10.57 45.69
CA ILE A 5 -0.93 -9.17 45.36
C ILE A 5 0.34 -9.00 44.53
N TYR A 6 1.34 -9.80 44.76
CA TYR A 6 2.63 -9.69 44.09
C TYR A 6 2.64 -10.28 42.70
N THR A 7 1.80 -11.24 42.40
CA THR A 7 1.73 -11.85 41.09
C THR A 7 0.93 -10.99 40.10
N ASN A 8 -0.08 -10.29 40.57
CA ASN A 8 -0.95 -9.48 39.71
C ASN A 8 -0.26 -8.32 39.00
N PRO A 9 0.63 -7.53 39.66
CA PRO A 9 1.29 -6.42 38.99
C PRO A 9 2.17 -6.84 37.83
N TYR A 10 2.77 -8.00 37.87
CA TYR A 10 3.62 -8.49 36.79
C TYR A 10 2.82 -8.82 35.53
N TYR A 11 1.63 -9.35 35.64
CA TYR A 11 0.78 -9.64 34.48
C TYR A 11 0.09 -8.39 33.93
N VAL A 12 -0.27 -7.46 34.80
CA VAL A 12 -0.94 -6.22 34.42
C VAL A 12 -0.01 -5.27 33.68
N HIS A 13 1.27 -5.29 33.98
CA HIS A 13 2.26 -4.35 33.46
C HIS A 13 3.22 -4.96 32.43
N ASP A 14 2.93 -6.16 31.94
CA ASP A 14 3.74 -6.78 30.88
C ASP A 14 3.37 -6.20 29.51
N ILE A 15 3.93 -5.03 29.24
CA ILE A 15 3.70 -4.30 28.00
C ILE A 15 4.65 -4.84 26.93
N ARG A 16 4.11 -5.46 25.92
CA ARG A 16 4.85 -6.04 24.80
C ARG A 16 4.35 -5.49 23.49
N MET A 17 5.29 -5.09 22.62
CA MET A 17 4.96 -4.71 21.24
C MET A 17 4.62 -5.96 20.44
N THR A 18 3.58 -5.90 19.61
CA THR A 18 3.11 -7.02 18.79
C THR A 18 3.15 -6.75 17.29
N GLY A 19 3.39 -5.54 16.87
CA GLY A 19 3.50 -5.17 15.48
C GLY A 19 3.74 -3.69 15.27
N ALA A 20 4.03 -3.31 14.02
CA ALA A 20 4.23 -1.92 13.64
C ALA A 20 3.77 -1.69 12.21
N GLN A 21 3.18 -0.53 11.94
CA GLN A 21 2.73 -0.08 10.64
C GLN A 21 3.17 1.35 10.34
N HIS A 22 3.56 1.59 9.10
CA HIS A 22 3.84 2.93 8.59
C HIS A 22 2.51 3.51 8.08
N VAL A 23 1.96 4.46 8.80
CA VAL A 23 0.61 4.98 8.58
C VAL A 23 0.55 6.38 7.99
N GLY A 24 1.66 7.09 7.99
CA GLY A 24 1.76 8.45 7.43
C GLY A 24 3.21 8.87 7.26
N THR A 25 3.46 9.93 6.51
CA THR A 25 4.83 10.48 6.33
C THR A 25 5.43 11.05 7.61
N SER A 26 4.60 11.25 8.63
CA SER A 26 5.00 11.74 9.96
C SER A 26 4.62 10.78 11.09
N SER A 27 4.10 9.58 10.79
CA SER A 27 3.52 8.69 11.78
C SER A 27 3.84 7.22 11.54
N ILE A 28 4.24 6.55 12.59
CA ILE A 28 4.31 5.09 12.68
C ILE A 28 3.44 4.65 13.85
N GLU A 29 2.62 3.63 13.64
CA GLU A 29 1.74 3.08 14.65
C GLU A 29 2.21 1.69 15.05
N SER A 30 2.33 1.44 16.34
CA SER A 30 2.66 0.13 16.90
C SER A 30 1.51 -0.43 17.70
N SER A 31 1.31 -1.74 17.59
CA SER A 31 0.34 -2.49 18.37
C SER A 31 1.02 -3.10 19.60
N PHE A 32 0.28 -3.20 20.70
CA PHE A 32 0.77 -3.73 21.97
C PHE A 32 -0.21 -4.77 22.53
N SER A 33 0.30 -5.65 23.38
CA SER A 33 -0.50 -6.62 24.10
C SER A 33 -1.45 -5.96 25.10
N THR A 34 -0.96 -4.92 25.75
CA THR A 34 -1.70 -4.03 26.65
C THR A 34 -0.97 -2.70 26.75
N LEU A 35 -1.69 -1.64 27.09
CA LEU A 35 -1.12 -0.32 27.40
C LEU A 35 -1.67 0.20 28.73
N VAL A 36 -2.24 -0.69 29.55
CA VAL A 36 -2.74 -0.35 30.88
C VAL A 36 -1.57 0.13 31.74
N GLY A 37 -1.68 1.34 32.26
CA GLY A 37 -0.65 1.97 33.07
C GLY A 37 0.53 2.53 32.30
N ALA A 38 0.52 2.45 30.97
CA ALA A 38 1.59 3.01 30.15
C ALA A 38 1.60 4.52 30.22
N LYS A 39 2.82 5.08 30.35
CA LYS A 39 3.05 6.51 30.34
C LYS A 39 3.86 6.90 29.10
N LYS A 40 3.57 8.06 28.56
CA LYS A 40 4.23 8.62 27.39
C LYS A 40 5.75 8.65 27.54
N GLU A 41 6.23 9.09 28.68
CA GLU A 41 7.65 9.19 28.98
C GLU A 41 8.34 7.83 28.98
N ASP A 42 7.67 6.81 29.52
CA ASP A 42 8.21 5.45 29.56
C ASP A 42 8.26 4.81 28.17
N ILE A 43 7.21 5.03 27.36
CA ILE A 43 7.18 4.56 25.99
C ILE A 43 8.31 5.21 25.19
N LEU A 44 8.49 6.51 25.28
CA LEU A 44 9.59 7.23 24.64
C LEU A 44 10.96 6.71 25.05
N LYS A 45 11.15 6.52 26.35
CA LYS A 45 12.43 6.09 26.92
C LYS A 45 12.85 4.69 26.43
N HIS A 46 11.90 3.80 26.25
CA HIS A 46 12.14 2.40 25.90
C HIS A 46 11.97 2.10 24.41
N SER A 47 11.59 3.09 23.60
CA SER A 47 11.35 2.93 22.18
C SER A 47 12.48 3.53 21.34
N SER A 48 12.73 2.93 20.19
CA SER A 48 13.61 3.50 19.18
C SER A 48 13.12 3.11 17.78
N ILE A 49 13.41 3.96 16.81
CA ILE A 49 13.07 3.72 15.42
C ILE A 49 14.31 3.95 14.58
N THR A 50 14.60 3.00 13.69
CA THR A 50 15.68 3.12 12.69
C THR A 50 15.11 2.99 11.30
N ASN A 51 15.77 3.64 10.32
CA ASN A 51 15.44 3.47 8.91
C ASN A 51 16.08 2.18 8.34
N HIS A 52 15.86 1.92 7.06
CA HIS A 52 16.39 0.73 6.39
C HIS A 52 17.93 0.67 6.33
N LEU A 53 18.60 1.80 6.52
CA LEU A 53 20.07 1.89 6.58
C LEU A 53 20.62 1.72 8.01
N GLY A 54 19.74 1.52 8.99
CA GLY A 54 20.12 1.40 10.39
C GLY A 54 20.33 2.73 11.11
N ASN A 55 20.04 3.85 10.46
CA ASN A 55 20.15 5.18 11.09
C ASN A 55 18.95 5.45 11.99
N LYS A 56 19.21 6.01 13.15
CA LYS A 56 18.17 6.34 14.13
C LYS A 56 17.33 7.53 13.65
N VAL A 57 16.02 7.38 13.76
CA VAL A 57 15.05 8.45 13.48
C VAL A 57 14.55 9.00 14.82
N THR A 58 14.59 10.32 14.97
CA THR A 58 14.14 10.98 16.18
C THR A 58 12.62 10.87 16.33
N ILE A 59 12.16 10.36 17.47
CA ILE A 59 10.74 10.36 17.83
C ILE A 59 10.46 11.70 18.50
N THR A 60 9.60 12.51 17.88
CA THR A 60 9.27 13.86 18.37
C THR A 60 8.12 13.87 19.35
N ASP A 61 7.22 12.90 19.26
CA ASP A 61 6.08 12.76 20.15
C ASP A 61 5.53 11.34 20.11
N VAL A 62 4.73 11.01 21.11
CA VAL A 62 4.04 9.72 21.24
C VAL A 62 2.61 9.97 21.69
N THR A 63 1.68 9.27 21.07
CA THR A 63 0.27 9.26 21.47
C THR A 63 -0.12 7.83 21.84
N ILE A 64 -0.77 7.68 22.99
CA ILE A 64 -1.18 6.37 23.50
C ILE A 64 -2.69 6.23 23.40
N ASP A 65 -3.13 5.20 22.68
CA ASP A 65 -4.51 4.73 22.66
C ASP A 65 -4.59 3.43 23.47
N GLU A 66 -4.93 3.56 24.73
CA GLU A 66 -4.99 2.42 25.65
C GLU A 66 -6.07 1.42 25.24
N ALA A 67 -7.25 1.90 24.85
CA ALA A 67 -8.38 1.06 24.45
C ALA A 67 -8.07 0.26 23.18
N GLY A 68 -7.46 0.91 22.19
CA GLY A 68 -7.04 0.28 20.94
C GLY A 68 -5.72 -0.47 21.04
N LYS A 69 -5.02 -0.37 22.15
CA LYS A 69 -3.70 -0.97 22.39
C LYS A 69 -2.67 -0.55 21.33
N LYS A 70 -2.68 0.73 21.00
CA LYS A 70 -1.83 1.31 19.95
C LYS A 70 -1.08 2.52 20.45
N VAL A 71 0.16 2.65 19.96
CA VAL A 71 1.00 3.81 20.17
C VAL A 71 1.32 4.41 18.82
N THR A 72 1.12 5.71 18.67
CA THR A 72 1.51 6.44 17.48
C THR A 72 2.78 7.23 17.78
N TYR A 73 3.83 6.96 17.04
CA TYR A 73 5.08 7.70 17.08
C TYR A 73 5.09 8.77 16.01
N SER A 74 5.43 9.99 16.41
CA SER A 74 5.61 11.11 15.48
C SER A 74 7.08 11.32 15.18
N GLY A 75 7.41 11.62 13.94
CA GLY A 75 8.77 11.85 13.48
C GLY A 75 8.83 12.03 11.97
N ASP A 76 10.03 12.08 11.42
CA ASP A 76 10.22 12.14 9.98
C ASP A 76 10.25 10.72 9.39
N PHE A 77 9.11 10.29 8.91
CA PHE A 77 8.92 9.01 8.23
C PHE A 77 8.53 9.21 6.76
N SER A 78 9.16 10.20 6.14
CA SER A 78 8.86 10.60 4.76
C SER A 78 9.30 9.57 3.71
N ASP A 79 10.23 8.68 4.03
CA ASP A 79 10.58 7.57 3.16
C ASP A 79 9.47 6.50 3.21
N THR A 80 8.62 6.49 2.19
CA THR A 80 7.51 5.54 2.07
C THR A 80 7.86 4.30 1.24
N LYS A 81 9.10 4.24 0.72
CA LYS A 81 9.56 3.13 -0.14
C LYS A 81 10.26 2.03 0.63
N HIS A 82 10.84 2.35 1.77
CA HIS A 82 11.61 1.41 2.58
C HIS A 82 11.00 1.27 3.97
N PRO A 83 11.12 0.10 4.59
CA PRO A 83 10.58 -0.11 5.92
C PRO A 83 11.41 0.57 7.00
N TYR A 84 10.77 0.86 8.11
CA TYR A 84 11.41 1.25 9.36
C TYR A 84 11.39 0.08 10.33
N THR A 85 12.32 0.09 11.27
CA THR A 85 12.34 -0.89 12.36
C THR A 85 12.02 -0.16 13.67
N VAL A 86 10.98 -0.63 14.35
CA VAL A 86 10.52 -0.09 15.63
C VAL A 86 10.89 -1.07 16.72
N SER A 87 11.51 -0.56 17.77
CA SER A 87 11.89 -1.34 18.93
C SER A 87 11.26 -0.77 20.19
N TYR A 88 10.77 -1.66 21.05
CA TYR A 88 10.33 -1.36 22.41
C TYR A 88 10.93 -2.39 23.34
N ASN A 89 11.86 -1.99 24.20
CA ASN A 89 12.71 -2.91 24.99
C ASN A 89 13.37 -3.95 24.08
N SER A 90 13.06 -5.23 24.26
CA SER A 90 13.59 -6.32 23.44
C SER A 90 12.71 -6.66 22.22
N ASP A 91 11.51 -6.10 22.13
CA ASP A 91 10.62 -6.32 21.02
C ASP A 91 11.04 -5.46 19.83
N LYS A 92 11.05 -6.05 18.64
CA LYS A 92 11.48 -5.38 17.41
C LYS A 92 10.62 -5.83 16.24
N PHE A 93 10.07 -4.87 15.50
CA PHE A 93 9.24 -5.12 14.34
C PHE A 93 9.62 -4.21 13.18
N THR A 94 9.59 -4.79 11.99
CA THR A 94 9.71 -4.05 10.75
C THR A 94 8.32 -3.57 10.33
N THR A 95 8.19 -2.31 9.96
CA THR A 95 6.91 -1.72 9.60
C THR A 95 6.36 -2.30 8.30
N LYS A 96 5.04 -2.42 8.23
CA LYS A 96 4.28 -2.66 7.01
C LYS A 96 3.62 -1.34 6.61
N THR A 97 3.57 -1.07 5.31
CA THR A 97 2.90 0.13 4.81
C THR A 97 1.40 -0.07 4.81
N SER A 98 0.66 0.85 5.44
CA SER A 98 -0.79 0.82 5.44
C SER A 98 -1.37 1.19 4.06
N TRP A 99 -2.58 0.73 3.77
CA TRP A 99 -3.30 1.12 2.56
C TRP A 99 -3.54 2.63 2.48
N ARG A 100 -3.83 3.25 3.62
CA ARG A 100 -4.04 4.68 3.71
C ARG A 100 -2.81 5.47 3.25
N LEU A 101 -1.63 5.07 3.69
CA LEU A 101 -0.39 5.71 3.28
C LEU A 101 -0.10 5.47 1.80
N LYS A 102 -0.39 4.29 1.28
CA LYS A 102 -0.27 3.99 -0.15
C LYS A 102 -1.17 4.91 -0.97
N ASP A 103 -2.42 5.10 -0.55
CA ASP A 103 -3.35 6.01 -1.22
C ASP A 103 -2.84 7.44 -1.22
N GLU A 104 -2.35 7.95 -0.08
CA GLU A 104 -1.78 9.29 0.02
C GLU A 104 -0.54 9.47 -0.85
N THR A 105 0.33 8.46 -0.90
CA THR A 105 1.60 8.51 -1.65
C THR A 105 1.39 8.36 -3.15
N TYR A 106 0.44 7.53 -3.56
CA TYR A 106 0.20 7.19 -4.96
C TYR A 106 -1.09 7.76 -5.52
N SER A 107 -1.76 8.65 -4.80
CA SER A 107 -2.99 9.27 -5.32
C SER A 107 -2.74 9.95 -6.66
N TYR A 108 -3.68 9.79 -7.58
CA TYR A 108 -3.58 10.32 -8.92
C TYR A 108 -4.90 11.03 -9.28
N ASP A 109 -4.79 12.28 -9.68
CA ASP A 109 -5.92 13.15 -10.03
C ASP A 109 -6.14 13.30 -11.54
N GLY A 110 -5.34 12.61 -12.35
CA GLY A 110 -5.50 12.57 -13.81
C GLY A 110 -6.68 11.73 -14.24
N LYS A 111 -6.89 11.71 -15.55
CA LYS A 111 -7.95 10.91 -16.14
C LYS A 111 -7.61 9.41 -16.07
N LEU A 112 -8.54 8.64 -15.54
CA LEU A 112 -8.43 7.18 -15.44
C LEU A 112 -9.44 6.51 -16.36
N GLY A 113 -9.17 5.24 -16.72
CA GLY A 113 -10.04 4.44 -17.56
C GLY A 113 -9.63 4.44 -19.04
N ALA A 114 -10.57 4.10 -19.88
CA ALA A 114 -10.39 4.08 -21.34
C ALA A 114 -10.96 5.35 -21.95
N ASP A 115 -10.18 5.99 -22.80
CA ASP A 115 -10.59 7.18 -23.53
C ASP A 115 -10.50 6.91 -25.03
N LEU A 116 -11.65 6.75 -25.68
CA LEU A 116 -11.74 6.61 -27.13
C LEU A 116 -11.51 7.97 -27.78
N LYS A 117 -10.53 8.03 -28.67
CA LYS A 117 -10.18 9.22 -29.45
C LYS A 117 -10.24 8.93 -30.94
N GLU A 118 -10.24 9.96 -31.74
CA GLU A 118 -10.21 9.87 -33.19
C GLU A 118 -11.32 8.96 -33.78
N GLU A 119 -12.53 9.10 -33.23
CA GLU A 119 -13.71 8.33 -33.67
C GLU A 119 -13.53 6.81 -33.46
N GLY A 120 -12.79 6.39 -32.42
CA GLY A 120 -12.53 5.00 -32.08
C GLY A 120 -11.25 4.42 -32.66
N LYS A 121 -10.46 5.19 -33.40
CA LYS A 121 -9.20 4.72 -33.99
C LYS A 121 -8.07 4.64 -32.95
N GLN A 122 -8.23 5.34 -31.86
CA GLN A 122 -7.25 5.38 -30.77
C GLN A 122 -7.94 5.20 -29.44
N VAL A 123 -7.32 4.43 -28.55
CA VAL A 123 -7.76 4.27 -27.16
C VAL A 123 -6.59 4.59 -26.24
N ASP A 124 -6.77 5.56 -25.37
CA ASP A 124 -5.82 5.85 -24.30
C ASP A 124 -6.29 5.14 -23.03
N LEU A 125 -5.44 4.26 -22.51
CA LEU A 125 -5.72 3.49 -21.32
C LEU A 125 -4.88 4.03 -20.15
N THR A 126 -5.52 4.23 -19.01
CA THR A 126 -4.85 4.65 -17.78
C THR A 126 -5.44 3.88 -16.61
N LEU A 127 -4.57 3.18 -15.90
CA LEU A 127 -4.93 2.42 -14.70
C LEU A 127 -4.07 2.86 -13.53
N TRP A 128 -4.69 3.07 -12.38
CA TRP A 128 -3.96 3.28 -11.14
C TRP A 128 -3.85 1.93 -10.40
N SER A 129 -2.63 1.43 -10.30
CA SER A 129 -2.32 0.18 -9.59
C SER A 129 -0.90 0.25 -9.02
N PRO A 130 -0.75 0.93 -7.87
CA PRO A 130 0.57 1.21 -7.31
C PRO A 130 1.33 -0.03 -6.84
N SER A 131 0.62 -1.09 -6.51
CA SER A 131 1.23 -2.35 -6.04
C SER A 131 1.52 -3.36 -7.15
N ALA A 132 1.18 -3.06 -8.40
CA ALA A 132 1.40 -3.98 -9.50
C ALA A 132 2.88 -4.01 -9.92
N ASP A 133 3.36 -5.19 -10.27
CA ASP A 133 4.68 -5.38 -10.87
C ASP A 133 4.62 -5.24 -12.39
N LYS A 134 3.53 -5.72 -12.98
CA LYS A 134 3.23 -5.59 -14.41
C LYS A 134 1.74 -5.42 -14.61
N VAL A 135 1.38 -4.65 -15.63
CA VAL A 135 0.00 -4.48 -16.08
C VAL A 135 -0.05 -4.65 -17.58
N SER A 136 -1.02 -5.40 -18.05
CA SER A 136 -1.31 -5.56 -19.46
C SER A 136 -2.81 -5.40 -19.71
N VAL A 137 -3.19 -4.98 -20.89
CA VAL A 137 -4.58 -5.00 -21.32
C VAL A 137 -4.80 -6.22 -22.21
N VAL A 138 -5.85 -6.96 -21.91
CA VAL A 138 -6.33 -8.09 -22.73
C VAL A 138 -7.54 -7.62 -23.51
N VAL A 139 -7.46 -7.66 -24.83
CA VAL A 139 -8.53 -7.22 -25.72
C VAL A 139 -9.25 -8.45 -26.28
N TYR A 140 -10.57 -8.42 -26.20
CA TYR A 140 -11.43 -9.51 -26.66
C TYR A 140 -12.13 -9.11 -27.95
N ASP A 141 -12.45 -10.12 -28.76
CA ASP A 141 -13.19 -9.93 -30.00
C ASP A 141 -14.58 -9.31 -29.72
N LYS A 142 -14.95 -8.27 -30.47
CA LYS A 142 -16.22 -7.59 -30.25
C LYS A 142 -17.45 -8.46 -30.59
N ASN A 143 -17.29 -9.45 -31.44
CA ASN A 143 -18.35 -10.40 -31.82
C ASN A 143 -18.32 -11.68 -30.98
N ASN A 144 -17.21 -11.97 -30.34
CA ASN A 144 -17.05 -13.11 -29.44
C ASN A 144 -16.19 -12.70 -28.22
N PRO A 145 -16.82 -12.23 -27.13
CA PRO A 145 -16.08 -11.73 -25.95
C PRO A 145 -15.32 -12.81 -25.18
N GLU A 146 -15.45 -14.08 -25.56
CA GLU A 146 -14.63 -15.17 -25.00
C GLU A 146 -13.31 -15.36 -25.75
N LYS A 147 -13.19 -14.76 -26.94
CA LYS A 147 -11.99 -14.88 -27.77
C LYS A 147 -11.04 -13.71 -27.52
N VAL A 148 -9.84 -14.03 -27.09
CA VAL A 148 -8.76 -13.05 -26.93
C VAL A 148 -8.19 -12.69 -28.30
N VAL A 149 -8.22 -11.39 -28.63
CA VAL A 149 -7.57 -10.86 -29.84
C VAL A 149 -6.07 -10.71 -29.60
N GLY A 150 -5.71 -10.20 -28.44
CA GLY A 150 -4.32 -10.02 -28.04
C GLY A 150 -4.17 -9.33 -26.71
N THR A 151 -2.91 -9.24 -26.28
CA THR A 151 -2.54 -8.63 -25.01
C THR A 151 -1.43 -7.61 -25.27
N VAL A 152 -1.57 -6.41 -24.70
CA VAL A 152 -0.58 -5.34 -24.81
C VAL A 152 -0.14 -4.88 -23.43
N ALA A 153 1.17 -4.83 -23.20
CA ALA A 153 1.71 -4.35 -21.94
C ALA A 153 1.51 -2.85 -21.77
N LEU A 154 1.10 -2.43 -20.57
CA LEU A 154 1.06 -1.02 -20.20
C LEU A 154 2.43 -0.59 -19.67
N GLU A 155 2.73 0.69 -19.84
CA GLU A 155 3.95 1.30 -19.33
C GLU A 155 3.70 1.92 -17.97
N LYS A 156 4.62 1.71 -17.04
CA LYS A 156 4.56 2.28 -15.71
C LYS A 156 4.85 3.79 -15.78
N GLY A 157 3.89 4.57 -15.32
CA GLY A 157 3.99 6.01 -15.22
C GLY A 157 4.29 6.48 -13.79
N GLU A 158 4.00 7.73 -13.54
CA GLU A 158 4.18 8.35 -12.23
C GLU A 158 3.06 7.97 -11.26
N LYS A 159 3.34 8.04 -9.95
CA LYS A 159 2.37 7.85 -8.86
C LYS A 159 1.56 6.56 -8.93
N GLY A 160 2.16 5.48 -9.40
CA GLY A 160 1.50 4.17 -9.49
C GLY A 160 0.53 4.03 -10.66
N THR A 161 0.59 4.91 -11.65
CA THR A 161 -0.22 4.81 -12.86
C THR A 161 0.46 3.93 -13.91
N TRP A 162 -0.38 3.32 -14.73
CA TRP A 162 0.02 2.51 -15.89
C TRP A 162 -0.74 3.01 -17.09
N LYS A 163 -0.04 3.22 -18.20
CA LYS A 163 -0.61 3.84 -19.41
C LYS A 163 -0.25 3.06 -20.66
N GLN A 164 -1.15 3.06 -21.61
CA GLN A 164 -0.90 2.60 -22.97
C GLN A 164 -1.88 3.26 -23.94
N THR A 165 -1.42 3.48 -25.14
CA THR A 165 -2.25 3.94 -26.26
C THR A 165 -2.37 2.80 -27.26
N LEU A 166 -3.60 2.41 -27.58
CA LEU A 166 -3.89 1.42 -28.61
C LEU A 166 -4.34 2.14 -29.91
N ASN A 167 -3.81 1.70 -31.02
CA ASN A 167 -4.15 2.17 -32.36
C ASN A 167 -4.00 1.03 -33.39
N GLU A 168 -4.07 1.34 -34.66
CA GLU A 168 -3.89 0.33 -35.70
C GLU A 168 -2.50 -0.34 -35.70
N ASN A 169 -1.50 0.32 -35.11
CA ASN A 169 -0.13 -0.16 -35.04
C ASN A 169 0.18 -0.96 -33.78
N SER A 170 -0.82 -1.25 -32.95
CA SER A 170 -0.63 -1.99 -31.69
C SER A 170 -0.46 -3.50 -31.84
N GLY A 171 -0.52 -4.00 -33.08
CA GLY A 171 -0.32 -5.43 -33.37
C GLY A 171 -1.55 -6.30 -33.13
N LEU A 172 -2.71 -5.70 -32.89
CA LEU A 172 -3.98 -6.43 -32.64
C LEU A 172 -4.81 -6.67 -33.90
N GLY A 173 -4.44 -6.06 -35.02
CA GLY A 173 -5.22 -6.13 -36.24
C GLY A 173 -6.53 -5.33 -36.17
N ILE A 174 -6.61 -4.38 -35.26
CA ILE A 174 -7.80 -3.55 -35.02
C ILE A 174 -7.49 -2.13 -35.47
N SER A 175 -8.33 -1.60 -36.35
CA SER A 175 -8.25 -0.20 -36.82
C SER A 175 -9.24 0.72 -36.10
N ASN A 176 -10.30 0.16 -35.55
CA ASN A 176 -11.31 0.89 -34.78
C ASN A 176 -11.75 0.06 -33.59
N TYR A 177 -11.58 0.62 -32.40
CA TYR A 177 -11.80 -0.06 -31.12
C TYR A 177 -13.22 0.04 -30.57
N THR A 178 -14.10 0.74 -31.23
CA THR A 178 -15.49 0.88 -30.79
C THR A 178 -16.18 -0.49 -30.68
N GLY A 179 -16.76 -0.77 -29.53
CA GLY A 179 -17.47 -2.01 -29.23
C GLY A 179 -16.60 -3.19 -28.81
N TYR A 180 -15.30 -3.03 -28.73
CA TYR A 180 -14.43 -4.07 -28.21
C TYR A 180 -14.45 -4.12 -26.68
N TYR A 181 -14.28 -5.32 -26.12
CA TYR A 181 -14.20 -5.55 -24.69
C TYR A 181 -12.73 -5.68 -24.27
N TYR A 182 -12.41 -5.31 -23.04
CA TYR A 182 -11.07 -5.44 -22.48
C TYR A 182 -11.12 -5.71 -21.00
N HIS A 183 -10.06 -6.36 -20.50
CA HIS A 183 -9.74 -6.48 -19.08
C HIS A 183 -8.29 -6.12 -18.86
N TYR A 184 -7.96 -5.74 -17.62
CA TYR A 184 -6.57 -5.61 -17.22
C TYR A 184 -6.07 -6.93 -16.64
N GLN A 185 -4.86 -7.28 -16.99
CA GLN A 185 -4.11 -8.37 -16.41
C GLN A 185 -3.06 -7.76 -15.50
N ILE A 186 -3.19 -7.98 -14.19
CA ILE A 186 -2.36 -7.35 -13.18
C ILE A 186 -1.53 -8.42 -12.50
N GLU A 187 -0.22 -8.28 -12.54
CA GLU A 187 0.73 -9.18 -11.90
C GLU A 187 1.29 -8.52 -10.63
N ARG A 188 1.18 -9.24 -9.51
CA ARG A 188 1.75 -8.86 -8.21
C ARG A 188 2.43 -10.06 -7.58
N GLN A 189 3.73 -9.93 -7.26
CA GLN A 189 4.49 -11.00 -6.57
C GLN A 189 4.32 -12.38 -7.22
N GLY A 190 4.38 -12.44 -8.56
CA GLY A 190 4.23 -13.67 -9.32
C GLY A 190 2.80 -14.19 -9.47
N LYS A 191 1.81 -13.50 -8.93
CA LYS A 191 0.39 -13.84 -9.10
C LYS A 191 -0.25 -12.92 -10.12
N THR A 192 -1.04 -13.50 -11.01
CA THR A 192 -1.73 -12.77 -12.07
C THR A 192 -3.24 -12.79 -11.83
N VAL A 193 -3.87 -11.63 -11.90
CA VAL A 193 -5.32 -11.47 -11.75
C VAL A 193 -5.86 -10.70 -12.94
N LEU A 194 -7.00 -11.14 -13.47
CA LEU A 194 -7.79 -10.36 -14.44
C LEU A 194 -8.73 -9.43 -13.68
N ALA A 195 -8.73 -8.17 -14.05
CA ALA A 195 -9.55 -7.16 -13.41
C ALA A 195 -10.32 -6.33 -14.45
N LEU A 196 -11.57 -6.04 -14.11
CA LEU A 196 -12.36 -5.05 -14.86
C LEU A 196 -11.78 -3.66 -14.63
N ASP A 197 -11.94 -2.79 -15.65
CA ASP A 197 -11.60 -1.38 -15.49
C ASP A 197 -12.63 -0.74 -14.55
N PRO A 198 -12.25 -0.27 -13.37
CA PRO A 198 -13.19 0.36 -12.45
C PRO A 198 -13.70 1.72 -12.94
N TYR A 199 -13.09 2.27 -13.99
CA TYR A 199 -13.39 3.59 -14.55
C TYR A 199 -13.94 3.51 -16.00
N ALA A 200 -14.27 2.31 -16.47
CA ALA A 200 -14.84 2.12 -17.82
C ALA A 200 -16.25 2.64 -17.94
#